data_43dbcc424cbef8a75c509ecefcc6adae
#
_entry.id   43dbcc424cbef8a75c509ecefcc6adae
#
_cell.length_a   1.000
_cell.length_b   1.000
_cell.length_c   1.000
_cell.angle_alpha   90.00
_cell.angle_beta   90.00
_cell.angle_gamma   90.00
#
_symmetry.space_group_name_H-M   'P 1'
#
loop_
_entity.id
_entity.type
_entity.pdbx_description
1 polymer ?
#
loop_
_entity_poly.entity_id
_entity_poly.type
_entity_poly.pdbx_seq_one_letter_code
_entity_poly.pdbx_strand_id
1 'polypeptide(L)'
;EVVAGYLATNFPMKPAPEAVLIPGDVEVTIREWLLPTLGSRPHDPLAARDGAVWWTGQWSSKLGRLNPSTGTMTEYALPADSGPHGLTEDAAGNIWYTGISQNYIGMLDPETGDVTQYPLSEGRGPHTPIFDRRGTLWFTLQSGMVGRLVPATGEMTIASTPTENTYPYGIVTDSGGAPWYVDFRGNRIGRVDPDTMEIREYPLPDPDARPRRIAITPDDVLWYTDYARGYLGRFDPDTGDVQEWASPGGPDSRPYGIATVGTVVWYSESAVRPNTLVRFDTQTQRFQTWVIPSGGGIVRNMMATSDGDLVLACSGVNRVALVEVGN
;
A
#
# COMPACT_ATOMS: atom_id res chain seq x y z
N GLU A 1 23.52 -6.35 -28.02
CA GLU A 1 22.61 -6.90 -29.05
C GLU A 1 22.30 -8.39 -28.83
N VAL A 2 23.32 -9.26 -28.62
CA VAL A 2 23.13 -10.71 -28.42
C VAL A 2 22.23 -11.03 -27.21
N VAL A 3 22.43 -10.36 -26.07
CA VAL A 3 21.60 -10.55 -24.85
C VAL A 3 20.18 -10.05 -25.08
N ALA A 4 20.01 -8.90 -25.73
CA ALA A 4 18.68 -8.36 -26.05
C ALA A 4 17.92 -9.28 -27.01
N GLY A 5 18.61 -9.83 -28.05
CA GLY A 5 18.03 -10.80 -28.97
C GLY A 5 17.64 -12.11 -28.27
N TYR A 6 18.49 -12.62 -27.39
CA TYR A 6 18.18 -13.82 -26.59
C TYR A 6 16.94 -13.60 -25.70
N LEU A 7 16.88 -12.48 -24.98
CA LEU A 7 15.75 -12.14 -24.11
C LEU A 7 14.45 -11.98 -24.92
N ALA A 8 14.49 -11.27 -26.05
CA ALA A 8 13.31 -11.08 -26.89
C ALA A 8 12.78 -12.41 -27.47
N THR A 9 13.65 -13.36 -27.78
CA THR A 9 13.28 -14.67 -28.33
C THR A 9 12.76 -15.63 -27.27
N ASN A 10 13.42 -15.69 -26.11
CA ASN A 10 13.11 -16.69 -25.10
C ASN A 10 12.15 -16.18 -24.00
N PHE A 11 12.04 -14.86 -23.87
CA PHE A 11 11.12 -14.19 -22.94
C PHE A 11 10.38 -13.06 -23.63
N PRO A 12 9.55 -13.36 -24.65
CA PRO A 12 8.81 -12.34 -25.36
C PRO A 12 7.92 -11.57 -24.40
N MET A 13 7.97 -10.24 -24.44
CA MET A 13 7.04 -9.42 -23.67
C MET A 13 5.62 -9.70 -24.16
N LYS A 14 4.79 -10.22 -23.26
CA LYS A 14 3.35 -10.27 -23.53
C LYS A 14 2.82 -8.84 -23.64
N PRO A 15 1.95 -8.53 -24.60
CA PRO A 15 1.23 -7.27 -24.59
C PRO A 15 0.54 -7.08 -23.24
N ALA A 16 0.62 -5.87 -22.69
CA ALA A 16 -0.16 -5.56 -21.49
C ALA A 16 -1.65 -5.64 -21.83
N PRO A 17 -2.50 -6.10 -20.90
CA PRO A 17 -3.94 -6.03 -21.09
C PRO A 17 -4.38 -4.58 -21.33
N GLU A 18 -5.40 -4.38 -22.14
CA GLU A 18 -6.03 -3.07 -22.31
C GLU A 18 -6.86 -2.69 -21.10
N ALA A 19 -6.95 -1.39 -20.84
CA ALA A 19 -7.81 -0.87 -19.78
C ALA A 19 -9.27 -1.13 -20.11
N VAL A 20 -10.01 -1.70 -19.16
CA VAL A 20 -11.46 -1.89 -19.28
C VAL A 20 -12.15 -0.72 -18.59
N LEU A 21 -12.94 0.06 -19.32
CA LEU A 21 -13.67 1.21 -18.79
C LEU A 21 -15.13 0.84 -18.53
N ILE A 22 -15.52 0.90 -17.27
CA ILE A 22 -16.89 0.68 -16.82
C ILE A 22 -17.43 2.03 -16.35
N PRO A 23 -18.41 2.60 -17.06
CA PRO A 23 -19.04 3.84 -16.66
C PRO A 23 -19.91 3.66 -15.40
N GLY A 24 -20.23 4.75 -14.74
CA GLY A 24 -21.14 4.80 -13.58
C GLY A 24 -21.55 6.23 -13.29
N ASP A 25 -22.15 6.43 -12.14
CA ASP A 25 -22.74 7.68 -11.67
C ASP A 25 -21.79 8.53 -10.82
N VAL A 26 -20.67 7.96 -10.38
CA VAL A 26 -19.64 8.69 -9.64
C VAL A 26 -18.68 9.38 -10.61
N GLU A 27 -18.51 10.68 -10.44
CA GLU A 27 -17.51 11.45 -11.18
C GLU A 27 -16.20 11.49 -10.41
N VAL A 28 -15.08 11.39 -11.13
CA VAL A 28 -13.74 11.42 -10.57
C VAL A 28 -12.86 12.39 -11.35
N THR A 29 -12.17 13.29 -10.64
CA THR A 29 -11.12 14.13 -11.19
C THR A 29 -9.77 13.69 -10.66
N ILE A 30 -8.83 13.33 -11.54
CA ILE A 30 -7.48 12.90 -11.16
C ILE A 30 -6.50 14.01 -11.51
N ARG A 31 -5.90 14.61 -10.49
CA ARG A 31 -4.81 15.60 -10.64
C ARG A 31 -3.48 14.93 -10.30
N GLU A 32 -2.49 15.12 -11.17
CA GLU A 32 -1.19 14.50 -11.02
C GLU A 32 -0.06 15.54 -10.97
N TRP A 33 0.93 15.32 -10.12
CA TRP A 33 2.12 16.15 -10.01
C TRP A 33 3.38 15.35 -10.26
N LEU A 34 4.23 15.85 -11.16
CA LEU A 34 5.56 15.29 -11.40
C LEU A 34 6.47 15.63 -10.20
N LEU A 35 7.16 14.63 -9.67
CA LEU A 35 8.03 14.82 -8.50
C LEU A 35 9.33 15.53 -8.89
N PRO A 36 9.88 16.38 -7.98
CA PRO A 36 11.09 17.17 -8.26
C PRO A 36 12.32 16.31 -8.56
N THR A 37 12.53 15.24 -7.80
CA THR A 37 13.62 14.29 -8.06
C THR A 37 13.19 13.27 -9.09
N LEU A 38 13.83 13.31 -10.28
CA LEU A 38 13.57 12.35 -11.35
C LEU A 38 14.03 10.95 -10.96
N GLY A 39 13.24 9.94 -11.31
CA GLY A 39 13.53 8.54 -10.99
C GLY A 39 13.40 8.21 -9.51
N SER A 40 12.74 9.06 -8.73
CA SER A 40 12.51 8.87 -7.30
C SER A 40 11.76 7.58 -6.97
N ARG A 41 10.94 7.06 -7.90
CA ARG A 41 10.09 5.88 -7.71
C ARG A 41 9.20 6.03 -6.48
N PRO A 42 8.20 6.93 -6.51
CA PRO A 42 7.25 7.04 -5.40
C PRO A 42 6.59 5.68 -5.13
N HIS A 43 6.65 5.24 -3.87
CA HIS A 43 6.17 3.88 -3.54
C HIS A 43 4.85 3.93 -2.79
N ASP A 44 4.81 4.48 -1.61
CA ASP A 44 3.59 4.64 -0.81
C ASP A 44 3.25 6.14 -0.68
N PRO A 45 1.98 6.53 -0.87
CA PRO A 45 1.49 7.86 -0.55
C PRO A 45 0.91 7.87 0.87
N LEU A 46 0.81 9.07 1.46
CA LEU A 46 0.12 9.33 2.71
C LEU A 46 -0.74 10.58 2.58
N ALA A 47 -2.01 10.49 2.90
CA ALA A 47 -2.88 11.63 3.12
C ALA A 47 -2.72 12.10 4.57
N ALA A 48 -1.95 13.16 4.79
CA ALA A 48 -1.70 13.69 6.12
C ALA A 48 -2.89 14.48 6.64
N ARG A 49 -3.03 14.57 7.97
CA ARG A 49 -4.14 15.29 8.62
C ARG A 49 -4.18 16.79 8.35
N ASP A 50 -3.05 17.38 7.98
CA ASP A 50 -2.95 18.78 7.57
C ASP A 50 -3.37 19.04 6.09
N GLY A 51 -3.84 17.99 5.40
CA GLY A 51 -4.23 18.01 3.99
C GLY A 51 -3.07 17.93 3.00
N ALA A 52 -1.83 17.74 3.49
CA ALA A 52 -0.69 17.49 2.61
C ALA A 52 -0.69 16.03 2.10
N VAL A 53 -0.11 15.84 0.92
CA VAL A 53 0.19 14.52 0.36
C VAL A 53 1.67 14.25 0.54
N TRP A 54 2.00 13.21 1.29
CA TRP A 54 3.36 12.75 1.43
C TRP A 54 3.62 11.54 0.51
N TRP A 55 4.90 11.30 0.19
CA TRP A 55 5.33 10.12 -0.54
C TRP A 55 6.70 9.64 -0.12
N THR A 56 6.94 8.36 -0.26
CA THR A 56 8.28 7.77 -0.17
C THR A 56 8.95 7.79 -1.53
N GLY A 57 10.13 8.40 -1.64
CA GLY A 57 10.99 8.34 -2.81
C GLY A 57 11.99 7.21 -2.68
N GLN A 58 11.55 5.98 -3.01
CA GLN A 58 12.28 4.74 -2.68
C GLN A 58 13.70 4.70 -3.23
N TRP A 59 13.92 5.19 -4.46
CA TRP A 59 15.23 5.18 -5.09
C TRP A 59 16.05 6.45 -4.85
N SER A 60 15.45 7.47 -4.29
CA SER A 60 16.11 8.74 -4.00
C SER A 60 16.47 8.92 -2.53
N SER A 61 16.12 7.97 -1.65
CA SER A 61 16.27 8.11 -0.20
C SER A 61 15.70 9.42 0.33
N LYS A 62 14.46 9.72 -0.04
CA LYS A 62 13.75 10.94 0.37
C LYS A 62 12.33 10.64 0.82
N LEU A 63 11.80 11.47 1.70
CA LEU A 63 10.37 11.70 1.82
C LEU A 63 10.03 13.02 1.13
N GLY A 64 8.86 13.07 0.51
CA GLY A 64 8.39 14.30 -0.10
C GLY A 64 7.02 14.68 0.43
N ARG A 65 6.73 15.98 0.44
CA ARG A 65 5.48 16.61 0.87
C ARG A 65 4.98 17.55 -0.22
N LEU A 66 3.74 17.34 -0.63
CA LEU A 66 3.01 18.19 -1.57
C LEU A 66 1.88 18.92 -0.83
N ASN A 67 1.77 20.22 -1.03
CA ASN A 67 0.55 20.96 -0.76
C ASN A 67 -0.34 20.93 -2.02
N PRO A 68 -1.44 20.18 -2.06
CA PRO A 68 -2.23 20.01 -3.28
C PRO A 68 -2.97 21.28 -3.71
N SER A 69 -3.19 22.25 -2.81
CA SER A 69 -3.86 23.52 -3.12
C SER A 69 -2.94 24.48 -3.88
N THR A 70 -1.63 24.46 -3.59
CA THR A 70 -0.66 25.38 -4.23
C THR A 70 0.23 24.67 -5.24
N GLY A 71 0.31 23.32 -5.20
CA GLY A 71 1.26 22.53 -5.98
C GLY A 71 2.70 22.59 -5.46
N THR A 72 2.94 23.27 -4.32
CA THR A 72 4.29 23.39 -3.73
C THR A 72 4.75 22.04 -3.18
N MET A 73 6.00 21.69 -3.49
CA MET A 73 6.63 20.44 -3.02
C MET A 73 7.89 20.73 -2.21
N THR A 74 8.08 19.94 -1.16
CA THR A 74 9.31 19.90 -0.35
C THR A 74 9.81 18.48 -0.29
N GLU A 75 11.11 18.27 -0.39
CA GLU A 75 11.74 16.95 -0.22
C GLU A 75 12.70 16.98 0.96
N TYR A 76 12.63 15.96 1.80
CA TYR A 76 13.47 15.75 2.98
C TYR A 76 14.45 14.62 2.70
N ALA A 77 15.74 14.91 2.84
CA ALA A 77 16.78 13.90 2.68
C ALA A 77 16.76 12.93 3.86
N LEU A 78 16.80 11.65 3.55
CA LEU A 78 16.95 10.57 4.52
C LEU A 78 18.37 10.04 4.50
N PRO A 79 18.77 9.20 5.46
CA PRO A 79 20.03 8.48 5.39
C PRO A 79 20.21 7.80 4.03
N ALA A 80 21.42 7.91 3.47
CA ALA A 80 21.73 7.36 2.14
C ALA A 80 21.36 5.88 2.06
N ASP A 81 20.88 5.45 0.91
CA ASP A 81 20.49 4.06 0.62
C ASP A 81 19.40 3.48 1.56
N SER A 82 18.65 4.33 2.25
CA SER A 82 17.56 3.91 3.15
C SER A 82 16.45 3.15 2.42
N GLY A 83 16.19 3.50 1.17
CA GLY A 83 15.11 2.92 0.37
C GLY A 83 13.75 3.04 1.04
N PRO A 84 13.24 4.26 1.39
CA PRO A 84 11.98 4.40 2.11
C PRO A 84 10.84 3.75 1.35
N HIS A 85 10.04 2.93 2.06
CA HIS A 85 9.03 2.11 1.39
C HIS A 85 7.61 2.48 1.82
N GLY A 86 7.17 2.10 3.02
CA GLY A 86 5.90 2.51 3.59
C GLY A 86 6.05 3.73 4.49
N LEU A 87 4.96 4.49 4.67
CA LEU A 87 4.95 5.62 5.59
C LEU A 87 3.58 5.77 6.26
N THR A 88 3.57 6.40 7.43
CA THR A 88 2.37 6.74 8.22
C THR A 88 2.65 7.96 9.08
N GLU A 89 1.61 8.58 9.64
CA GLU A 89 1.70 9.79 10.48
C GLU A 89 1.29 9.48 11.92
N ASP A 90 2.05 9.96 12.91
CA ASP A 90 1.68 9.86 14.31
C ASP A 90 0.75 11.00 14.77
N ALA A 91 0.31 10.96 16.02
CA ALA A 91 -0.59 11.96 16.59
C ALA A 91 0.02 13.38 16.68
N ALA A 92 1.35 13.49 16.70
CA ALA A 92 2.07 14.74 16.73
C ALA A 92 2.35 15.34 15.34
N GLY A 93 2.09 14.59 14.26
CA GLY A 93 2.37 15.00 12.88
C GLY A 93 3.73 14.56 12.37
N ASN A 94 4.48 13.76 13.13
CA ASN A 94 5.72 13.18 12.63
C ASN A 94 5.45 12.10 11.58
N ILE A 95 6.31 11.98 10.60
CA ILE A 95 6.19 11.00 9.53
C ILE A 95 7.10 9.80 9.82
N TRP A 96 6.45 8.67 10.06
CA TRP A 96 7.12 7.40 10.28
C TRP A 96 7.23 6.62 8.98
N TYR A 97 8.37 6.00 8.72
CA TYR A 97 8.62 5.26 7.49
C TYR A 97 9.48 4.02 7.71
N THR A 98 9.42 3.10 6.77
CA THR A 98 10.28 1.91 6.77
C THR A 98 11.49 2.14 5.88
N GLY A 99 12.70 2.08 6.45
CA GLY A 99 13.99 2.07 5.74
C GLY A 99 14.31 0.64 5.27
N ILE A 100 13.62 0.17 4.21
CA ILE A 100 13.61 -1.24 3.81
C ILE A 100 15.00 -1.79 3.46
N SER A 101 15.85 -0.96 2.87
CA SER A 101 17.19 -1.39 2.42
C SER A 101 18.20 -1.48 3.56
N GLN A 102 17.99 -0.77 4.67
CA GLN A 102 18.90 -0.72 5.82
C GLN A 102 18.31 -1.29 7.12
N ASN A 103 17.09 -1.87 7.04
CA ASN A 103 16.45 -2.58 8.15
C ASN A 103 16.25 -1.71 9.41
N TYR A 104 15.55 -0.60 9.27
CA TYR A 104 15.15 0.25 10.40
C TYR A 104 13.75 0.85 10.20
N ILE A 105 13.13 1.28 11.27
CA ILE A 105 11.99 2.20 11.26
C ILE A 105 12.53 3.61 11.48
N GLY A 106 12.15 4.54 10.62
CA GLY A 106 12.55 5.95 10.73
C GLY A 106 11.39 6.84 11.12
N MET A 107 11.69 7.91 11.83
CA MET A 107 10.75 9.00 12.14
C MET A 107 11.38 10.30 11.67
N LEU A 108 10.66 11.04 10.83
CA LEU A 108 10.99 12.39 10.38
C LEU A 108 10.11 13.39 11.14
N ASP A 109 10.72 14.38 11.76
CA ASP A 109 10.04 15.58 12.23
C ASP A 109 9.94 16.57 11.05
N PRO A 110 8.72 16.89 10.56
CA PRO A 110 8.57 17.79 9.41
C PRO A 110 8.94 19.25 9.69
N GLU A 111 8.96 19.68 10.96
CA GLU A 111 9.26 21.07 11.34
C GLU A 111 10.78 21.32 11.34
N THR A 112 11.55 20.37 11.86
CA THR A 112 13.01 20.50 11.96
C THR A 112 13.75 19.84 10.80
N GLY A 113 13.15 18.81 10.18
CA GLY A 113 13.76 17.93 9.20
C GLY A 113 14.66 16.86 9.82
N ASP A 114 14.64 16.72 11.15
CA ASP A 114 15.45 15.73 11.87
C ASP A 114 14.89 14.32 11.66
N VAL A 115 15.81 13.36 11.56
CA VAL A 115 15.47 11.94 11.38
C VAL A 115 15.98 11.12 12.56
N THR A 116 15.08 10.42 13.22
CA THR A 116 15.39 9.42 14.24
C THR A 116 15.27 8.01 13.64
N GLN A 117 16.24 7.14 13.91
CA GLN A 117 16.25 5.75 13.43
C GLN A 117 16.08 4.78 14.59
N TYR A 118 15.27 3.76 14.37
CA TYR A 118 15.06 2.62 15.27
C TYR A 118 15.48 1.35 14.50
N PRO A 119 16.75 0.90 14.64
CA PRO A 119 17.22 -0.31 13.98
C PRO A 119 16.41 -1.53 14.40
N LEU A 120 16.13 -2.43 13.46
CA LEU A 120 15.45 -3.68 13.78
C LEU A 120 16.33 -4.53 14.71
N SER A 121 15.73 -5.11 15.75
CA SER A 121 16.41 -6.06 16.62
C SER A 121 16.63 -7.42 15.94
N GLU A 122 15.77 -7.77 14.99
CA GLU A 122 15.82 -8.98 14.18
C GLU A 122 15.00 -8.82 12.89
N GLY A 123 15.13 -9.78 11.98
CA GLY A 123 14.41 -9.75 10.70
C GLY A 123 15.00 -8.76 9.70
N ARG A 124 14.31 -8.59 8.58
CA ARG A 124 14.74 -7.69 7.51
C ARG A 124 13.57 -7.30 6.59
N GLY A 125 13.78 -6.23 5.83
CA GLY A 125 12.82 -5.74 4.86
C GLY A 125 11.55 -5.20 5.50
N PRO A 126 11.62 -4.21 6.43
CA PRO A 126 10.44 -3.55 6.98
C PRO A 126 9.65 -2.92 5.83
N HIS A 127 8.33 -3.19 5.78
CA HIS A 127 7.59 -2.91 4.56
C HIS A 127 6.48 -1.88 4.76
N THR A 128 5.37 -2.26 5.38
CA THR A 128 4.21 -1.37 5.57
C THR A 128 4.05 -1.06 7.05
N PRO A 129 4.14 0.21 7.48
CA PRO A 129 3.89 0.64 8.85
C PRO A 129 2.45 1.14 8.99
N ILE A 130 1.85 0.96 10.18
CA ILE A 130 0.55 1.50 10.54
C ILE A 130 0.49 1.74 12.06
N PHE A 131 -0.16 2.83 12.47
CA PHE A 131 -0.47 3.06 13.88
C PHE A 131 -1.80 2.41 14.26
N ASP A 132 -1.83 1.81 15.44
CA ASP A 132 -3.09 1.50 16.10
C ASP A 132 -3.61 2.71 16.91
N ARG A 133 -4.82 2.59 17.45
CA ARG A 133 -5.45 3.66 18.25
C ARG A 133 -4.76 3.95 19.59
N ARG A 134 -3.87 3.05 20.03
CA ARG A 134 -3.07 3.22 21.26
C ARG A 134 -1.75 3.97 20.99
N GLY A 135 -1.46 4.26 19.70
CA GLY A 135 -0.22 4.90 19.28
C GLY A 135 0.97 3.94 19.17
N THR A 136 0.71 2.64 19.13
CA THR A 136 1.73 1.64 18.82
C THR A 136 1.91 1.56 17.30
N LEU A 137 3.14 1.61 16.82
CA LEU A 137 3.47 1.41 15.42
C LEU A 137 3.65 -0.07 15.14
N TRP A 138 2.81 -0.60 14.24
CA TRP A 138 2.91 -1.95 13.72
C TRP A 138 3.53 -1.93 12.33
N PHE A 139 4.31 -2.97 11.99
CA PHE A 139 4.92 -3.07 10.67
C PHE A 139 5.15 -4.50 10.25
N THR A 140 5.06 -4.74 8.95
CA THR A 140 5.40 -6.04 8.35
C THR A 140 6.87 -6.10 7.99
N LEU A 141 7.42 -7.32 8.02
CA LEU A 141 8.80 -7.64 7.62
C LEU A 141 8.78 -8.72 6.53
N GLN A 142 9.41 -8.43 5.42
CA GLN A 142 9.44 -9.37 4.27
C GLN A 142 10.21 -10.68 4.55
N SER A 143 10.81 -10.78 5.72
CA SER A 143 11.48 -11.99 6.21
C SER A 143 10.56 -12.94 7.00
N GLY A 144 9.25 -12.80 6.88
CA GLY A 144 8.29 -13.69 7.56
C GLY A 144 8.02 -13.29 8.99
N MET A 145 7.93 -12.00 9.28
CA MET A 145 7.74 -11.48 10.63
C MET A 145 6.79 -10.28 10.64
N VAL A 146 6.25 -9.98 11.82
CA VAL A 146 5.52 -8.73 12.12
C VAL A 146 6.14 -8.12 13.37
N GLY A 147 6.35 -6.81 13.34
CA GLY A 147 6.91 -6.05 14.45
C GLY A 147 5.95 -5.00 15.00
N ARG A 148 6.15 -4.66 16.25
CA ARG A 148 5.59 -3.46 16.90
C ARG A 148 6.69 -2.61 17.50
N LEU A 149 6.50 -1.31 17.46
CA LEU A 149 7.36 -0.31 18.09
C LEU A 149 6.49 0.62 18.93
N VAL A 150 6.88 0.83 20.20
CA VAL A 150 6.25 1.81 21.08
C VAL A 150 7.05 3.12 20.96
N PRO A 151 6.55 4.17 20.26
CA PRO A 151 7.32 5.39 20.01
C PRO A 151 7.85 6.09 21.25
N ALA A 152 7.06 6.11 22.32
CA ALA A 152 7.39 6.79 23.57
C ALA A 152 8.63 6.22 24.29
N THR A 153 8.91 4.92 24.12
CA THR A 153 10.03 4.23 24.80
C THR A 153 11.10 3.74 23.82
N GLY A 154 10.77 3.64 22.53
CA GLY A 154 11.60 2.99 21.53
C GLY A 154 11.61 1.46 21.65
N GLU A 155 10.79 0.88 22.51
CA GLU A 155 10.69 -0.57 22.71
C GLU A 155 10.14 -1.23 21.43
N MET A 156 10.88 -2.22 20.93
CA MET A 156 10.51 -2.99 19.72
C MET A 156 10.35 -4.46 20.07
N THR A 157 9.26 -5.05 19.61
CA THR A 157 9.00 -6.50 19.71
C THR A 157 8.70 -7.04 18.31
N ILE A 158 9.29 -8.17 17.95
CA ILE A 158 9.11 -8.80 16.65
C ILE A 158 8.68 -10.26 16.86
N ALA A 159 7.73 -10.74 16.05
CA ALA A 159 7.26 -12.12 16.09
C ALA A 159 7.33 -12.74 14.70
N SER A 160 7.79 -13.99 14.63
CA SER A 160 7.78 -14.79 13.41
C SER A 160 6.37 -15.28 13.09
N THR A 161 6.03 -15.32 11.80
CA THR A 161 4.79 -15.95 11.33
C THR A 161 4.84 -17.46 11.57
N PRO A 162 3.69 -18.12 11.87
CA PRO A 162 3.64 -19.56 12.10
C PRO A 162 4.09 -20.40 10.89
N THR A 163 3.75 -19.91 9.69
CA THR A 163 4.18 -20.56 8.44
C THR A 163 5.57 -20.05 8.05
N GLU A 164 6.45 -20.96 7.68
CA GLU A 164 7.79 -20.63 7.19
C GLU A 164 7.76 -20.00 5.79
N ASN A 165 8.79 -19.21 5.48
CA ASN A 165 8.99 -18.59 4.18
C ASN A 165 7.85 -17.66 3.70
N THR A 166 7.08 -17.10 4.62
CA THR A 166 6.07 -16.08 4.32
C THR A 166 6.70 -14.75 3.93
N TYR A 167 5.87 -13.88 3.39
CA TYR A 167 6.26 -12.54 2.95
C TYR A 167 5.19 -11.52 3.35
N PRO A 168 5.06 -11.20 4.66
CA PRO A 168 4.11 -10.21 5.15
C PRO A 168 4.26 -8.89 4.41
N TYR A 169 3.16 -8.35 3.88
CA TYR A 169 3.18 -7.22 2.96
C TYR A 169 2.29 -6.07 3.44
N GLY A 170 1.04 -5.97 2.99
CA GLY A 170 0.08 -5.00 3.48
C GLY A 170 -0.36 -5.33 4.91
N ILE A 171 -0.65 -4.31 5.72
CA ILE A 171 -1.15 -4.43 7.09
C ILE A 171 -2.17 -3.33 7.37
N VAL A 172 -3.22 -3.67 8.12
CA VAL A 172 -4.24 -2.76 8.67
C VAL A 172 -4.51 -3.11 10.12
N THR A 173 -5.23 -2.25 10.86
CA THR A 173 -5.71 -2.54 12.21
C THR A 173 -7.24 -2.56 12.23
N ASP A 174 -7.83 -3.52 12.93
CA ASP A 174 -9.28 -3.56 13.17
C ASP A 174 -9.72 -2.54 14.24
N SER A 175 -11.02 -2.43 14.47
CA SER A 175 -11.59 -1.51 15.45
C SER A 175 -11.15 -1.82 16.89
N GLY A 176 -10.75 -3.06 17.16
CA GLY A 176 -10.16 -3.51 18.43
C GLY A 176 -8.68 -3.18 18.58
N GLY A 177 -8.02 -2.73 17.49
CA GLY A 177 -6.59 -2.42 17.44
C GLY A 177 -5.71 -3.62 17.13
N ALA A 178 -6.28 -4.77 16.75
CA ALA A 178 -5.48 -5.92 16.32
C ALA A 178 -5.00 -5.75 14.88
N PRO A 179 -3.70 -5.96 14.61
CA PRO A 179 -3.18 -5.91 13.26
C PRO A 179 -3.56 -7.13 12.44
N TRP A 180 -3.89 -6.87 11.16
CA TRP A 180 -4.14 -7.87 10.14
C TRP A 180 -3.22 -7.64 8.94
N TYR A 181 -2.54 -8.68 8.49
CA TYR A 181 -1.61 -8.59 7.35
C TYR A 181 -1.93 -9.64 6.29
N VAL A 182 -1.43 -9.42 5.09
CA VAL A 182 -1.48 -10.39 3.98
C VAL A 182 -0.09 -10.97 3.71
N ASP A 183 -0.04 -12.26 3.38
CA ASP A 183 1.18 -12.94 2.94
C ASP A 183 1.25 -12.97 1.41
N PHE A 184 2.10 -12.13 0.83
CA PHE A 184 2.25 -12.03 -0.64
C PHE A 184 2.95 -13.24 -1.27
N ARG A 185 3.66 -14.04 -0.50
CA ARG A 185 4.28 -15.27 -1.01
C ARG A 185 3.35 -16.48 -0.91
N GLY A 186 2.41 -16.43 -0.01
CA GLY A 186 1.40 -17.45 0.24
C GLY A 186 -0.03 -16.95 0.01
N ASN A 187 -0.99 -17.85 0.26
CA ASN A 187 -2.41 -17.58 0.12
C ASN A 187 -3.08 -17.41 1.49
N ARG A 188 -2.63 -16.43 2.29
CA ARG A 188 -3.19 -16.29 3.65
C ARG A 188 -3.25 -14.86 4.14
N ILE A 189 -4.12 -14.68 5.13
CA ILE A 189 -4.22 -13.48 5.96
C ILE A 189 -3.79 -13.86 7.36
N GLY A 190 -3.03 -13.01 8.05
CA GLY A 190 -2.62 -13.20 9.43
C GLY A 190 -3.19 -12.13 10.34
N ARG A 191 -3.58 -12.52 11.56
CA ARG A 191 -3.98 -11.65 12.66
C ARG A 191 -2.97 -11.73 13.79
N VAL A 192 -2.57 -10.58 14.31
CA VAL A 192 -1.69 -10.51 15.47
C VAL A 192 -2.50 -10.13 16.70
N ASP A 193 -2.33 -10.85 17.78
CA ASP A 193 -2.85 -10.43 19.09
C ASP A 193 -1.97 -9.28 19.60
N PRO A 194 -2.54 -8.09 19.86
CA PRO A 194 -1.74 -6.90 20.18
C PRO A 194 -1.08 -6.95 21.56
N ASP A 195 -1.54 -7.80 22.45
CA ASP A 195 -1.00 -7.90 23.81
C ASP A 195 0.06 -9.01 23.93
N THR A 196 -0.17 -10.17 23.30
CA THR A 196 0.71 -11.34 23.38
C THR A 196 1.68 -11.51 22.22
N MET A 197 1.46 -10.84 21.10
CA MET A 197 2.15 -11.03 19.80
C MET A 197 1.90 -12.41 19.16
N GLU A 198 0.95 -13.19 19.66
CA GLU A 198 0.57 -14.44 19.00
C GLU A 198 -0.04 -14.16 17.63
N ILE A 199 0.38 -14.94 16.64
CA ILE A 199 -0.11 -14.80 15.26
C ILE A 199 -0.99 -15.99 14.90
N ARG A 200 -2.19 -15.70 14.40
CA ARG A 200 -3.10 -16.66 13.80
C ARG A 200 -3.21 -16.42 12.30
N GLU A 201 -3.05 -17.48 11.51
CA GLU A 201 -3.16 -17.41 10.05
C GLU A 201 -4.44 -18.06 9.56
N TYR A 202 -5.02 -17.46 8.51
CA TYR A 202 -6.25 -17.87 7.83
C TYR A 202 -5.92 -18.12 6.36
N PRO A 203 -5.90 -19.39 5.90
CA PRO A 203 -5.65 -19.70 4.51
C PRO A 203 -6.84 -19.24 3.64
N LEU A 204 -6.54 -18.63 2.51
CA LEU A 204 -7.53 -18.33 1.48
C LEU A 204 -7.88 -19.62 0.70
N PRO A 205 -9.11 -19.73 0.17
CA PRO A 205 -9.57 -20.94 -0.48
C PRO A 205 -8.74 -21.39 -1.68
N ASP A 206 -8.26 -20.42 -2.48
CA ASP A 206 -7.46 -20.72 -3.66
C ASP A 206 -5.95 -20.75 -3.30
N PRO A 207 -5.25 -21.86 -3.57
CA PRO A 207 -3.82 -21.98 -3.25
C PRO A 207 -2.91 -21.07 -4.08
N ASP A 208 -3.40 -20.58 -5.23
CA ASP A 208 -2.65 -19.66 -6.09
C ASP A 208 -2.92 -18.19 -5.78
N ALA A 209 -3.79 -17.90 -4.80
CA ALA A 209 -4.00 -16.53 -4.32
C ALA A 209 -2.69 -15.92 -3.78
N ARG A 210 -2.45 -14.68 -4.14
CA ARG A 210 -1.30 -13.89 -3.65
C ARG A 210 -1.80 -12.51 -3.23
N PRO A 211 -2.42 -12.42 -2.04
CA PRO A 211 -2.92 -11.15 -1.53
C PRO A 211 -1.74 -10.21 -1.29
N ARG A 212 -1.81 -9.00 -1.84
CA ARG A 212 -0.68 -8.08 -1.81
C ARG A 212 -0.88 -6.87 -0.93
N ARG A 213 -1.99 -6.17 -1.09
CA ARG A 213 -2.39 -5.07 -0.23
C ARG A 213 -3.73 -5.40 0.41
N ILE A 214 -3.99 -4.76 1.53
CA ILE A 214 -5.18 -4.98 2.35
C ILE A 214 -5.74 -3.63 2.80
N ALA A 215 -7.05 -3.54 2.85
CA ALA A 215 -7.82 -2.45 3.42
C ALA A 215 -8.91 -3.00 4.32
N ILE A 216 -9.53 -2.15 5.13
CA ILE A 216 -10.58 -2.55 6.07
C ILE A 216 -11.73 -1.55 6.00
N THR A 217 -12.95 -2.05 6.00
CA THR A 217 -14.17 -1.24 6.09
C THR A 217 -14.55 -0.99 7.56
N PRO A 218 -15.42 0.01 7.86
CA PRO A 218 -15.79 0.36 9.24
C PRO A 218 -16.45 -0.75 10.05
N ASP A 219 -16.92 -1.80 9.38
CA ASP A 219 -17.48 -3.02 9.97
C ASP A 219 -16.46 -4.14 10.17
N ASP A 220 -15.17 -3.79 10.17
CA ASP A 220 -14.01 -4.68 10.33
C ASP A 220 -13.86 -5.76 9.25
N VAL A 221 -14.58 -5.66 8.14
CA VAL A 221 -14.40 -6.57 7.00
C VAL A 221 -13.13 -6.22 6.24
N LEU A 222 -12.30 -7.23 5.99
CA LEU A 222 -11.03 -7.08 5.29
C LEU A 222 -11.20 -7.24 3.77
N TRP A 223 -10.53 -6.37 3.03
CA TRP A 223 -10.49 -6.38 1.58
C TRP A 223 -9.05 -6.48 1.10
N TYR A 224 -8.77 -7.34 0.13
CA TYR A 224 -7.43 -7.53 -0.39
C TYR A 224 -7.40 -7.58 -1.91
N THR A 225 -6.27 -7.15 -2.47
CA THR A 225 -5.98 -7.28 -3.89
C THR A 225 -5.20 -8.56 -4.13
N ASP A 226 -5.77 -9.51 -4.90
CA ASP A 226 -5.05 -10.69 -5.36
C ASP A 226 -4.28 -10.36 -6.64
N TYR A 227 -3.03 -10.03 -6.44
CA TYR A 227 -2.12 -9.59 -7.49
C TYR A 227 -1.83 -10.69 -8.53
N ALA A 228 -1.84 -11.95 -8.16
CA ALA A 228 -1.48 -13.04 -9.04
C ALA A 228 -2.62 -13.44 -9.98
N ARG A 229 -3.85 -13.50 -9.46
CA ARG A 229 -5.01 -14.01 -10.20
C ARG A 229 -5.90 -12.90 -10.78
N GLY A 230 -5.69 -11.63 -10.40
CA GLY A 230 -6.53 -10.52 -10.86
C GLY A 230 -7.90 -10.47 -10.18
N TYR A 231 -7.94 -10.59 -8.86
CA TYR A 231 -9.19 -10.54 -8.08
C TYR A 231 -9.15 -9.45 -7.01
N LEU A 232 -10.33 -8.93 -6.68
CA LEU A 232 -10.63 -8.28 -5.42
C LEU A 232 -11.21 -9.33 -4.48
N GLY A 233 -10.64 -9.48 -3.28
CA GLY A 233 -11.13 -10.42 -2.28
C GLY A 233 -11.66 -9.72 -1.03
N ARG A 234 -12.67 -10.34 -0.41
CA ARG A 234 -13.26 -10.00 0.88
C ARG A 234 -13.02 -11.15 1.85
N PHE A 235 -12.61 -10.84 3.05
CA PHE A 235 -12.53 -11.78 4.17
C PHE A 235 -13.29 -11.20 5.35
N ASP A 236 -14.19 -12.00 5.91
CA ASP A 236 -14.98 -11.66 7.08
C ASP A 236 -14.33 -12.29 8.32
N PRO A 237 -13.76 -11.49 9.25
CA PRO A 237 -13.08 -12.02 10.42
C PRO A 237 -13.98 -12.78 11.41
N ASP A 238 -15.27 -12.47 11.45
CA ASP A 238 -16.21 -13.07 12.40
C ASP A 238 -16.64 -14.48 11.96
N THR A 239 -16.83 -14.66 10.64
CA THR A 239 -17.31 -15.93 10.08
C THR A 239 -16.19 -16.77 9.45
N GLY A 240 -15.10 -16.11 9.01
CA GLY A 240 -14.05 -16.71 8.20
C GLY A 240 -14.41 -16.84 6.71
N ASP A 241 -15.56 -16.28 6.27
CA ASP A 241 -16.02 -16.36 4.90
C ASP A 241 -15.15 -15.53 3.96
N VAL A 242 -14.84 -16.11 2.80
CA VAL A 242 -14.12 -15.45 1.71
C VAL A 242 -15.03 -15.32 0.50
N GLN A 243 -15.05 -14.13 -0.09
CA GLN A 243 -15.71 -13.86 -1.37
C GLN A 243 -14.70 -13.18 -2.30
N GLU A 244 -14.79 -13.47 -3.59
CA GLU A 244 -13.85 -12.92 -4.58
C GLU A 244 -14.58 -12.49 -5.85
N TRP A 245 -14.14 -11.38 -6.43
CA TRP A 245 -14.64 -10.83 -7.69
C TRP A 245 -13.49 -10.67 -8.67
N ALA A 246 -13.68 -11.17 -9.89
CA ALA A 246 -12.70 -10.91 -10.95
C ALA A 246 -12.57 -9.41 -11.22
N SER A 247 -11.36 -8.91 -11.24
CA SER A 247 -11.07 -7.51 -11.57
C SER A 247 -11.44 -7.20 -13.03
N PRO A 248 -11.94 -6.01 -13.35
CA PRO A 248 -12.38 -5.64 -14.71
C PRO A 248 -11.35 -5.91 -15.81
N GLY A 249 -10.08 -5.65 -15.55
CA GLY A 249 -8.98 -5.89 -16.49
C GLY A 249 -8.55 -7.36 -16.61
N GLY A 250 -9.25 -8.28 -15.91
CA GLY A 250 -9.04 -9.73 -16.00
C GLY A 250 -7.82 -10.25 -15.22
N PRO A 251 -7.44 -11.52 -15.43
CA PRO A 251 -6.48 -12.23 -14.59
C PRO A 251 -5.06 -11.63 -14.62
N ASP A 252 -4.68 -10.97 -15.69
CA ASP A 252 -3.37 -10.34 -15.83
C ASP A 252 -3.36 -8.85 -15.43
N SER A 253 -4.47 -8.32 -14.88
CA SER A 253 -4.62 -6.89 -14.52
C SER A 253 -3.74 -6.46 -13.34
N ARG A 254 -3.35 -7.38 -12.49
CA ARG A 254 -2.52 -7.17 -11.29
C ARG A 254 -3.07 -6.08 -10.37
N PRO A 255 -4.20 -6.31 -9.71
CA PRO A 255 -4.71 -5.42 -8.66
C PRO A 255 -3.64 -5.18 -7.59
N TYR A 256 -3.43 -3.89 -7.19
CA TYR A 256 -2.32 -3.60 -6.27
C TYR A 256 -2.71 -2.65 -5.14
N GLY A 257 -2.51 -1.32 -5.29
CA GLY A 257 -2.87 -0.36 -4.25
C GLY A 257 -4.37 -0.45 -3.95
N ILE A 258 -4.76 -0.41 -2.68
CA ILE A 258 -6.15 -0.52 -2.23
C ILE A 258 -6.40 0.44 -1.06
N ALA A 259 -7.57 1.03 -1.02
CA ALA A 259 -8.09 1.82 0.10
C ALA A 259 -9.60 1.67 0.20
N THR A 260 -10.17 2.05 1.35
CA THR A 260 -11.62 2.09 1.56
C THR A 260 -12.06 3.51 1.89
N VAL A 261 -13.22 3.91 1.37
CA VAL A 261 -13.94 5.14 1.73
C VAL A 261 -15.34 4.72 2.20
N GLY A 262 -15.58 4.79 3.49
CA GLY A 262 -16.76 4.16 4.06
C GLY A 262 -16.80 2.66 3.73
N THR A 263 -17.89 2.22 3.08
CA THR A 263 -18.05 0.83 2.62
C THR A 263 -17.58 0.59 1.19
N VAL A 264 -17.10 1.63 0.50
CA VAL A 264 -16.62 1.52 -0.90
C VAL A 264 -15.16 1.14 -0.91
N VAL A 265 -14.79 0.19 -1.77
CA VAL A 265 -13.41 -0.25 -1.98
C VAL A 265 -12.86 0.37 -3.26
N TRP A 266 -11.67 0.96 -3.15
CA TRP A 266 -10.92 1.52 -4.26
C TRP A 266 -9.61 0.78 -4.42
N TYR A 267 -9.24 0.46 -5.65
CA TYR A 267 -7.94 -0.15 -5.93
C TYR A 267 -7.42 0.18 -7.34
N SER A 268 -6.18 -0.13 -7.60
CA SER A 268 -5.55 0.07 -8.91
C SER A 268 -5.34 -1.26 -9.63
N GLU A 269 -5.56 -1.28 -10.96
CA GLU A 269 -5.05 -2.32 -11.83
C GLU A 269 -3.73 -1.87 -12.45
N SER A 270 -2.63 -2.45 -11.99
CA SER A 270 -1.29 -1.92 -12.27
C SER A 270 -0.59 -2.54 -13.48
N ALA A 271 -1.19 -3.55 -14.12
CA ALA A 271 -0.64 -4.15 -15.34
C ALA A 271 -1.40 -3.80 -16.62
N VAL A 272 -2.66 -3.37 -16.53
CA VAL A 272 -3.38 -2.86 -17.71
C VAL A 272 -2.73 -1.55 -18.21
N ARG A 273 -2.92 -1.24 -19.48
CA ARG A 273 -2.34 -0.03 -20.08
C ARG A 273 -3.41 0.77 -20.82
N PRO A 274 -3.60 2.06 -20.42
CA PRO A 274 -3.08 2.71 -19.19
C PRO A 274 -3.58 2.03 -17.91
N ASN A 275 -2.91 2.25 -16.75
CA ASN A 275 -3.41 1.74 -15.47
C ASN A 275 -4.78 2.35 -15.16
N THR A 276 -5.62 1.59 -14.48
CA THR A 276 -6.95 2.03 -14.06
C THR A 276 -7.03 2.21 -12.55
N LEU A 277 -7.83 3.19 -12.14
CA LEU A 277 -8.43 3.27 -10.83
C LEU A 277 -9.77 2.53 -10.90
N VAL A 278 -10.03 1.67 -9.95
CA VAL A 278 -11.24 0.85 -9.85
C VAL A 278 -11.98 1.19 -8.56
N ARG A 279 -13.28 1.44 -8.66
CA ARG A 279 -14.21 1.54 -7.56
C ARG A 279 -15.08 0.28 -7.53
N PHE A 280 -15.22 -0.30 -6.36
CA PHE A 280 -16.15 -1.39 -6.10
C PHE A 280 -17.13 -0.98 -5.00
N ASP A 281 -18.40 -0.94 -5.35
CA ASP A 281 -19.47 -0.67 -4.41
C ASP A 281 -19.90 -1.99 -3.75
N THR A 282 -19.64 -2.11 -2.45
CA THR A 282 -19.85 -3.36 -1.73
C THR A 282 -21.32 -3.75 -1.55
N GLN A 283 -22.23 -2.78 -1.64
CA GLN A 283 -23.68 -3.01 -1.50
C GLN A 283 -24.29 -3.53 -2.80
N THR A 284 -23.91 -2.89 -3.92
CA THR A 284 -24.45 -3.25 -5.24
C THR A 284 -23.60 -4.26 -5.98
N GLN A 285 -22.38 -4.50 -5.51
CA GLN A 285 -21.34 -5.34 -6.13
C GLN A 285 -21.00 -4.91 -7.56
N ARG A 286 -21.05 -3.61 -7.83
CA ARG A 286 -20.76 -3.04 -9.14
C ARG A 286 -19.39 -2.38 -9.18
N PHE A 287 -18.73 -2.56 -10.31
CA PHE A 287 -17.47 -1.87 -10.62
C PHE A 287 -17.72 -0.60 -11.42
N GLN A 288 -16.85 0.36 -11.23
CA GLN A 288 -16.68 1.54 -12.05
C GLN A 288 -15.18 1.82 -12.19
N THR A 289 -14.72 2.26 -13.37
CA THR A 289 -13.29 2.39 -13.64
C THR A 289 -12.94 3.68 -14.37
N TRP A 290 -11.76 4.21 -14.09
CA TRP A 290 -11.19 5.40 -14.75
C TRP A 290 -9.75 5.15 -15.15
N VAL A 291 -9.33 5.74 -16.25
CA VAL A 291 -7.93 5.76 -16.66
C VAL A 291 -7.16 6.77 -15.81
N ILE A 292 -5.98 6.38 -15.34
CA ILE A 292 -5.04 7.33 -14.74
C ILE A 292 -4.37 8.12 -15.88
N PRO A 293 -4.45 9.46 -15.91
CA PRO A 293 -4.10 10.27 -17.08
C PRO A 293 -2.67 10.08 -17.59
N SER A 294 -1.67 9.97 -16.70
CA SER A 294 -0.28 9.68 -17.07
C SER A 294 -0.01 8.23 -17.46
N GLY A 295 -1.03 7.37 -17.35
CA GLY A 295 -0.89 5.92 -17.46
C GLY A 295 -0.48 5.23 -16.16
N GLY A 296 -0.26 5.97 -15.06
CA GLY A 296 0.05 5.45 -13.71
C GLY A 296 1.40 4.76 -13.57
N GLY A 297 1.86 4.09 -14.60
CA GLY A 297 3.09 3.31 -14.65
C GLY A 297 3.04 2.03 -13.81
N ILE A 298 2.82 2.09 -12.56
CA ILE A 298 2.43 1.09 -11.56
C ILE A 298 1.99 1.89 -10.34
N VAL A 299 0.70 1.86 -10.00
CA VAL A 299 0.21 2.43 -8.74
C VAL A 299 0.42 1.41 -7.64
N ARG A 300 1.42 1.66 -6.80
CA ARG A 300 1.88 0.67 -5.80
C ARG A 300 1.07 0.68 -4.52
N ASN A 301 0.60 1.85 -4.15
CA ASN A 301 -0.29 2.02 -3.01
C ASN A 301 -1.17 3.25 -3.21
N MET A 302 -2.24 3.30 -2.43
CA MET A 302 -3.15 4.43 -2.32
C MET A 302 -3.64 4.55 -0.89
N MET A 303 -4.12 5.73 -0.53
CA MET A 303 -4.71 6.00 0.77
C MET A 303 -5.91 6.93 0.59
N ALA A 304 -6.95 6.73 1.39
CA ALA A 304 -8.08 7.66 1.45
C ALA A 304 -7.72 8.89 2.30
N THR A 305 -8.23 10.04 1.91
CA THR A 305 -8.21 11.27 2.73
C THR A 305 -9.38 11.27 3.72
N SER A 306 -9.36 12.16 4.69
CA SER A 306 -10.47 12.36 5.63
C SER A 306 -11.78 12.76 4.94
N ASP A 307 -11.68 13.42 3.78
CA ASP A 307 -12.81 13.94 3.04
C ASP A 307 -13.39 12.94 2.02
N GLY A 308 -12.78 11.74 1.93
CA GLY A 308 -13.23 10.68 1.03
C GLY A 308 -12.57 10.69 -0.36
N ASP A 309 -11.59 11.55 -0.57
CA ASP A 309 -10.73 11.54 -1.75
C ASP A 309 -9.63 10.47 -1.61
N LEU A 310 -8.79 10.30 -2.65
CA LEU A 310 -7.71 9.33 -2.63
C LEU A 310 -6.39 9.98 -3.04
N VAL A 311 -5.29 9.51 -2.45
CA VAL A 311 -3.93 9.82 -2.89
C VAL A 311 -3.26 8.58 -3.46
N LEU A 312 -2.55 8.73 -4.59
CA LEU A 312 -1.91 7.63 -5.32
C LEU A 312 -0.42 7.87 -5.47
N ALA A 313 0.36 6.78 -5.40
CA ALA A 313 1.77 6.77 -5.79
C ALA A 313 1.95 6.09 -7.16
N CYS A 314 2.18 6.90 -8.21
CA CYS A 314 2.34 6.47 -9.59
C CYS A 314 3.83 6.26 -9.92
N SER A 315 4.36 5.09 -9.51
CA SER A 315 5.80 4.79 -9.46
C SER A 315 6.53 4.93 -10.79
N GLY A 316 6.00 4.32 -11.84
CA GLY A 316 6.70 4.23 -13.12
C GLY A 316 6.73 5.53 -13.92
N VAL A 317 5.90 6.50 -13.54
CA VAL A 317 5.82 7.83 -14.17
C VAL A 317 6.30 8.96 -13.25
N ASN A 318 6.85 8.59 -12.09
CA ASN A 318 7.43 9.53 -11.11
C ASN A 318 6.45 10.63 -10.65
N ARG A 319 5.20 10.24 -10.34
CA ARG A 319 4.12 11.15 -9.95
C ARG A 319 3.44 10.72 -8.67
N VAL A 320 2.85 11.68 -8.00
CA VAL A 320 1.78 11.45 -7.02
C VAL A 320 0.50 12.05 -7.58
N ALA A 321 -0.64 11.53 -7.15
CA ALA A 321 -1.94 12.02 -7.61
C ALA A 321 -2.90 12.21 -6.45
N LEU A 322 -3.79 13.18 -6.59
CA LEU A 322 -5.01 13.35 -5.81
C LEU A 322 -6.19 13.03 -6.71
N VAL A 323 -7.06 12.17 -6.23
CA VAL A 323 -8.31 11.78 -6.87
C VAL A 323 -9.44 12.41 -6.09
N GLU A 324 -10.05 13.43 -6.66
CA GLU A 324 -11.24 14.08 -6.11
C GLU A 324 -12.46 13.26 -6.54
N VAL A 325 -13.20 12.75 -5.56
CA VAL A 325 -14.38 11.92 -5.76
C VAL A 325 -15.62 12.79 -5.64
N GLY A 326 -16.35 12.95 -6.75
CA GLY A 326 -17.61 13.70 -6.77
C GLY A 326 -18.71 13.01 -5.98
N ASN A 327 -19.54 13.81 -5.32
CA ASN A 327 -20.71 13.33 -4.56
C ASN A 327 -21.85 12.91 -5.49
#